data_6fe370c5d5640f11bd555c8edbe656ac
#
_entry.id   6fe370c5d5640f11bd555c8edbe656ac
#
_cell.length_a   1.000
_cell.length_b   1.000
_cell.length_c   1.000
_cell.angle_alpha   90.00
_cell.angle_beta   90.00
_cell.angle_gamma   90.00
#
_symmetry.space_group_name_H-M   'P 1'
#
loop_
_entity.id
_entity.type
_entity.pdbx_description
1 polymer ?
#
loop_
_entity_poly.entity_id
_entity_poly.type
_entity_poly.pdbx_seq_one_letter_code
_entity_poly.pdbx_strand_id
1 'polypeptide(L)'
;MVKFRLKALPKLGAQELMFTAESVRDSSRKARMPYTMSLRPSTPYGSKFAMGYETSQYRLQGVEDLYPEFRVQQLSASGSPLVLASGLLKYLDKFPHGCTEQLVSKVFPAMEVLFKSPALAANMDVYALFDDVMVKLRERQTLDGGFTTWSVPGAKPDAYDSVYAAHFLVKAREHDFNVPENMLKKALSYCEEQAGRSPEGPEDMVPAYAAYVLTLGGKVTTNYLLNLEEYYKANYEKSWRKSLGASFMAASYKLLQDENKARGLAGQYLPSGNLAADAANVYLMATYFPDMSENLGKKTVEVLLKPLSSGDFTTDSAAFATLALNALSREESDKDISFSGMKPAYTPFPTVDFVPQTKNLTVSSKRPFYYVAAQQGFAVGDKKTAAAEGLEVSKAFYDRDGKQVSTAKLGDELTVKVIYRGLRKESFGDVAIVDMLPGCFEAVSNSLQTDWNVAASDIREDRVVAYVTADREAHEFTYKVRVIAEGDFIVPPVYGSALYLPLVRANSASGMIKVSE
;
A
#
# COMPACT_ATOMS: atom_id res chain seq x y z
N MET A 1 -3.49 -45.99 -19.08
CA MET A 1 -3.56 -44.56 -18.63
C MET A 1 -3.54 -43.70 -19.88
N VAL A 2 -4.41 -42.70 -19.99
CA VAL A 2 -4.40 -41.74 -21.10
C VAL A 2 -3.76 -40.45 -20.57
N LYS A 3 -2.73 -39.95 -21.28
CA LYS A 3 -2.04 -38.70 -20.90
C LYS A 3 -2.42 -37.60 -21.89
N PHE A 4 -2.76 -36.43 -21.38
CA PHE A 4 -3.02 -35.20 -22.14
C PHE A 4 -1.90 -34.20 -21.90
N ARG A 5 -1.42 -33.58 -22.98
CA ARG A 5 -0.52 -32.42 -22.86
C ARG A 5 -1.34 -31.15 -22.90
N LEU A 6 -1.20 -30.31 -21.88
CA LEU A 6 -1.85 -29.02 -21.80
C LEU A 6 -0.79 -27.93 -21.93
N LYS A 7 -1.17 -26.81 -22.57
CA LYS A 7 -0.37 -25.60 -22.63
C LYS A 7 -1.17 -24.47 -22.02
N ALA A 8 -0.62 -23.82 -21.01
CA ALA A 8 -1.22 -22.62 -20.44
C ALA A 8 -1.28 -21.51 -21.50
N LEU A 9 -2.44 -20.91 -21.66
CA LEU A 9 -2.63 -19.71 -22.46
C LEU A 9 -2.45 -18.48 -21.58
N PRO A 10 -2.19 -17.29 -22.15
CA PRO A 10 -2.05 -16.04 -21.38
C PRO A 10 -3.42 -15.50 -20.90
N LYS A 11 -4.07 -16.28 -20.03
CA LYS A 11 -5.38 -15.98 -19.45
C LYS A 11 -5.36 -16.40 -17.98
N LEU A 12 -5.35 -15.41 -17.07
CA LEU A 12 -5.23 -15.67 -15.63
C LEU A 12 -6.54 -16.11 -14.97
N GLY A 13 -6.41 -16.76 -13.81
CA GLY A 13 -7.53 -17.17 -12.97
C GLY A 13 -7.92 -18.64 -13.14
N ALA A 14 -9.06 -19.01 -12.57
CA ALA A 14 -9.57 -20.37 -12.61
C ALA A 14 -10.02 -20.76 -14.03
N GLN A 15 -9.54 -21.90 -14.52
CA GLN A 15 -9.92 -22.48 -15.80
C GLN A 15 -10.53 -23.85 -15.56
N GLU A 16 -11.68 -24.12 -16.16
CA GLU A 16 -12.33 -25.42 -16.08
C GLU A 16 -11.96 -26.28 -17.29
N LEU A 17 -11.48 -27.47 -17.06
CA LEU A 17 -11.23 -28.51 -18.04
C LEU A 17 -12.31 -29.59 -17.90
N MET A 18 -12.97 -29.94 -18.99
CA MET A 18 -13.96 -31.01 -19.03
C MET A 18 -13.36 -32.24 -19.71
N PHE A 19 -13.05 -33.28 -18.94
CA PHE A 19 -12.66 -34.56 -19.46
C PHE A 19 -13.91 -35.39 -19.75
N THR A 20 -14.05 -35.90 -21.00
CA THR A 20 -15.17 -36.73 -21.41
C THR A 20 -14.64 -38.06 -21.94
N ALA A 21 -15.16 -39.16 -21.40
CA ALA A 21 -14.92 -40.51 -21.92
C ALA A 21 -16.23 -41.07 -22.48
N GLU A 22 -16.17 -41.64 -23.67
CA GLU A 22 -17.31 -42.25 -24.32
C GLU A 22 -16.96 -43.68 -24.76
N SER A 23 -17.87 -44.63 -24.55
CA SER A 23 -17.67 -46.00 -24.96
C SER A 23 -17.78 -46.11 -26.49
N VAL A 24 -16.77 -46.71 -27.11
CA VAL A 24 -16.77 -46.97 -28.58
C VAL A 24 -17.89 -47.94 -28.99
N ARG A 25 -18.34 -48.80 -28.07
CA ARG A 25 -19.36 -49.84 -28.38
C ARG A 25 -20.79 -49.39 -28.04
N ASP A 26 -20.93 -48.40 -27.19
CA ASP A 26 -22.23 -47.95 -26.70
C ASP A 26 -22.15 -46.45 -26.37
N SER A 27 -22.60 -45.63 -27.32
CA SER A 27 -22.54 -44.16 -27.21
C SER A 27 -23.43 -43.59 -26.10
N SER A 28 -24.31 -44.40 -25.50
CA SER A 28 -25.09 -43.99 -24.32
C SER A 28 -24.23 -43.96 -23.06
N ARG A 29 -23.11 -44.68 -23.03
CA ARG A 29 -22.18 -44.73 -21.90
C ARG A 29 -21.13 -43.62 -22.01
N LYS A 30 -21.42 -42.52 -21.34
CA LYS A 30 -20.54 -41.36 -21.26
C LYS A 30 -20.21 -41.04 -19.81
N ALA A 31 -18.94 -40.74 -19.54
CA ALA A 31 -18.49 -40.18 -18.25
C ALA A 31 -17.93 -38.78 -18.47
N ARG A 32 -18.22 -37.85 -17.60
CA ARG A 32 -17.69 -36.49 -17.62
C ARG A 32 -17.06 -36.17 -16.27
N MET A 33 -15.89 -35.57 -16.30
CA MET A 33 -15.18 -35.15 -15.07
C MET A 33 -14.69 -33.70 -15.27
N PRO A 34 -15.29 -32.74 -14.58
CA PRO A 34 -14.75 -31.39 -14.55
C PRO A 34 -13.48 -31.37 -13.68
N TYR A 35 -12.51 -30.59 -14.11
CA TYR A 35 -11.29 -30.33 -13.36
C TYR A 35 -10.96 -28.84 -13.43
N THR A 36 -10.87 -28.18 -12.29
CA THR A 36 -10.51 -26.77 -12.21
C THR A 36 -9.03 -26.63 -11.91
N MET A 37 -8.35 -25.80 -12.70
CA MET A 37 -6.96 -25.44 -12.46
C MET A 37 -6.79 -23.93 -12.48
N SER A 38 -5.85 -23.42 -11.68
CA SER A 38 -5.53 -22.01 -11.61
C SER A 38 -4.35 -21.67 -12.51
N LEU A 39 -4.53 -20.71 -13.41
CA LEU A 39 -3.44 -20.10 -14.17
C LEU A 39 -2.95 -18.87 -13.38
N ARG A 40 -1.73 -18.95 -12.86
CA ARG A 40 -1.13 -17.96 -11.99
C ARG A 40 -0.23 -16.99 -12.76
N PRO A 41 -0.18 -15.70 -12.38
CA PRO A 41 0.78 -14.76 -12.97
C PRO A 41 2.20 -15.11 -12.54
N SER A 42 3.18 -14.76 -13.38
CA SER A 42 4.62 -14.85 -13.05
C SER A 42 5.17 -13.57 -12.41
N THR A 43 4.34 -12.53 -12.30
CA THR A 43 4.69 -11.24 -11.69
C THR A 43 3.69 -10.88 -10.60
N PRO A 44 4.09 -10.18 -9.52
CA PRO A 44 3.15 -9.65 -8.55
C PRO A 44 2.23 -8.61 -9.19
N TYR A 45 1.08 -8.37 -8.55
CA TYR A 45 0.20 -7.28 -8.95
C TYR A 45 0.92 -5.95 -8.80
N GLY A 46 1.05 -5.21 -9.88
CA GLY A 46 1.75 -3.94 -9.93
C GLY A 46 0.81 -2.75 -10.06
N SER A 47 1.26 -1.59 -9.62
CA SER A 47 0.58 -0.31 -9.76
C SER A 47 1.55 0.74 -10.28
N LYS A 48 1.17 1.45 -11.35
CA LYS A 48 1.92 2.56 -11.90
C LYS A 48 0.99 3.75 -12.09
N PHE A 49 1.41 4.90 -11.61
CA PHE A 49 0.64 6.13 -11.70
C PHE A 49 1.46 7.21 -12.38
N ALA A 50 0.80 8.02 -13.21
CA ALA A 50 1.29 9.31 -13.65
C ALA A 50 0.27 10.35 -13.19
N MET A 51 0.70 11.25 -12.33
CA MET A 51 -0.13 12.31 -11.73
C MET A 51 0.50 13.67 -12.00
N GLY A 52 -0.31 14.69 -12.17
CA GLY A 52 0.24 16.01 -12.39
C GLY A 52 -0.80 17.10 -12.61
N TYR A 53 -0.28 18.25 -13.02
CA TYR A 53 -1.01 19.47 -13.34
C TYR A 53 -0.56 20.01 -14.67
N GLU A 54 -1.52 20.37 -15.52
CA GLU A 54 -1.26 20.92 -16.85
C GLU A 54 -2.09 22.17 -17.11
N THR A 55 -1.57 23.04 -17.96
CA THR A 55 -2.25 24.29 -18.30
C THR A 55 -3.13 24.18 -19.55
N SER A 56 -2.91 23.18 -20.40
CA SER A 56 -3.62 23.01 -21.66
C SER A 56 -3.86 21.56 -22.06
N GLN A 57 -2.84 20.69 -22.01
CA GLN A 57 -2.97 19.30 -22.41
C GLN A 57 -1.94 18.38 -21.76
N TYR A 58 -2.34 17.13 -21.53
CA TYR A 58 -1.48 16.00 -21.14
C TYR A 58 -1.65 14.88 -22.15
N ARG A 59 -0.52 14.30 -22.61
CA ARG A 59 -0.50 13.11 -23.46
C ARG A 59 -0.02 11.91 -22.67
N LEU A 60 -0.83 10.84 -22.65
CA LEU A 60 -0.49 9.60 -21.97
C LEU A 60 0.82 9.01 -22.53
N GLN A 61 1.72 8.63 -21.63
CA GLN A 61 3.00 8.01 -21.92
C GLN A 61 3.11 6.63 -21.27
N GLY A 62 3.86 5.71 -21.91
CA GLY A 62 4.27 4.46 -21.28
C GLY A 62 3.11 3.56 -20.86
N VAL A 63 2.29 3.13 -21.85
CA VAL A 63 1.20 2.18 -21.59
C VAL A 63 1.77 0.79 -21.31
N GLU A 64 1.40 0.23 -20.14
CA GLU A 64 1.83 -1.09 -19.69
C GLU A 64 1.01 -2.18 -20.39
N ASP A 65 1.68 -3.30 -20.73
CA ASP A 65 0.99 -4.51 -21.22
C ASP A 65 0.58 -5.38 -20.02
N LEU A 66 -0.71 -5.36 -19.71
CA LEU A 66 -1.29 -6.02 -18.54
C LEU A 66 -2.31 -7.07 -18.95
N TYR A 67 -2.39 -8.16 -18.19
CA TYR A 67 -3.42 -9.17 -18.37
C TYR A 67 -4.83 -8.57 -18.23
N PRO A 68 -5.74 -8.81 -19.19
CA PRO A 68 -7.04 -8.12 -19.25
C PRO A 68 -7.97 -8.43 -18.07
N GLU A 69 -7.83 -9.61 -17.44
CA GLU A 69 -8.74 -10.06 -16.38
C GLU A 69 -8.68 -9.24 -15.11
N PHE A 70 -7.52 -8.61 -14.82
CA PHE A 70 -7.27 -7.93 -13.55
C PHE A 70 -6.74 -6.50 -13.72
N ARG A 71 -6.77 -5.97 -14.94
CA ARG A 71 -6.20 -4.66 -15.21
C ARG A 71 -7.18 -3.52 -14.92
N VAL A 72 -6.60 -2.44 -14.41
CA VAL A 72 -7.21 -1.11 -14.37
C VAL A 72 -6.29 -0.17 -15.15
N GLN A 73 -6.75 0.37 -16.28
CA GLN A 73 -6.01 1.37 -17.06
C GLN A 73 -6.96 2.53 -17.36
N GLN A 74 -6.83 3.61 -16.59
CA GLN A 74 -7.74 4.74 -16.60
C GLN A 74 -6.98 6.06 -16.59
N LEU A 75 -7.47 7.03 -17.39
CA LEU A 75 -7.03 8.42 -17.36
C LEU A 75 -8.21 9.29 -16.92
N SER A 76 -8.04 9.95 -15.79
CA SER A 76 -9.01 10.89 -15.22
C SER A 76 -8.42 12.30 -15.17
N ALA A 77 -9.24 13.32 -15.33
CA ALA A 77 -8.82 14.71 -15.21
C ALA A 77 -9.91 15.58 -14.60
N SER A 78 -9.50 16.66 -13.91
CA SER A 78 -10.43 17.62 -13.29
C SER A 78 -9.73 18.96 -13.05
N GLY A 79 -10.52 20.06 -13.01
CA GLY A 79 -10.08 21.32 -12.44
C GLY A 79 -9.79 21.23 -10.95
N SER A 80 -10.42 20.26 -10.25
CA SER A 80 -10.20 20.00 -8.84
C SER A 80 -8.99 19.10 -8.60
N PRO A 81 -8.08 19.44 -7.66
CA PRO A 81 -6.97 18.56 -7.27
C PRO A 81 -7.43 17.24 -6.64
N LEU A 82 -8.70 17.14 -6.23
CA LEU A 82 -9.28 15.92 -5.67
C LEU A 82 -9.21 14.72 -6.65
N VAL A 83 -9.08 14.95 -7.96
CA VAL A 83 -8.90 13.87 -8.94
C VAL A 83 -7.64 13.03 -8.63
N LEU A 84 -6.60 13.63 -8.06
CA LEU A 84 -5.38 12.91 -7.65
C LEU A 84 -5.68 11.87 -6.56
N ALA A 85 -6.59 12.18 -5.63
CA ALA A 85 -7.03 11.25 -4.60
C ALA A 85 -7.67 9.98 -5.19
N SER A 86 -8.28 10.05 -6.38
CA SER A 86 -8.83 8.87 -7.04
C SER A 86 -7.76 7.82 -7.40
N GLY A 87 -6.57 8.27 -7.78
CA GLY A 87 -5.42 7.39 -8.02
C GLY A 87 -4.84 6.84 -6.73
N LEU A 88 -4.72 7.67 -5.71
CA LEU A 88 -4.18 7.27 -4.41
C LEU A 88 -5.07 6.24 -3.71
N LEU A 89 -6.39 6.40 -3.76
CA LEU A 89 -7.33 5.41 -3.24
C LEU A 89 -7.22 4.06 -3.98
N LYS A 90 -7.06 4.07 -5.31
CA LYS A 90 -6.81 2.85 -6.08
C LYS A 90 -5.49 2.18 -5.71
N TYR A 91 -4.45 2.98 -5.46
CA TYR A 91 -3.16 2.47 -4.97
C TYR A 91 -3.32 1.78 -3.61
N LEU A 92 -3.95 2.45 -2.65
CA LEU A 92 -4.18 1.95 -1.30
C LEU A 92 -5.07 0.69 -1.30
N ASP A 93 -6.13 0.66 -2.13
CA ASP A 93 -7.02 -0.49 -2.26
C ASP A 93 -6.29 -1.76 -2.73
N LYS A 94 -5.39 -1.63 -3.68
CA LYS A 94 -4.66 -2.76 -4.29
C LYS A 94 -3.29 -3.02 -3.68
N PHE A 95 -2.90 -2.28 -2.62
CA PHE A 95 -1.62 -2.51 -1.96
C PHE A 95 -1.57 -3.91 -1.36
N PRO A 96 -0.55 -4.74 -1.70
CA PRO A 96 -0.59 -6.19 -1.46
C PRO A 96 -0.21 -6.60 -0.03
N HIS A 97 0.37 -5.69 0.76
CA HIS A 97 0.85 -5.93 2.11
C HIS A 97 -0.12 -5.33 3.14
N GLY A 98 0.01 -5.73 4.41
CA GLY A 98 -0.96 -5.36 5.44
C GLY A 98 -0.34 -5.27 6.84
N CYS A 99 0.72 -4.47 7.05
CA CYS A 99 1.11 -4.04 8.40
C CYS A 99 0.03 -3.14 9.01
N THR A 100 0.13 -2.77 10.26
CA THR A 100 -0.91 -1.95 10.93
C THR A 100 -1.07 -0.59 10.25
N GLU A 101 0.03 0.09 9.91
CA GLU A 101 -0.02 1.34 9.15
C GLU A 101 -0.77 1.16 7.83
N GLN A 102 -0.44 0.14 7.05
CA GLN A 102 -1.01 -0.11 5.72
C GLN A 102 -2.52 -0.45 5.77
N LEU A 103 -2.94 -1.20 6.79
CA LEU A 103 -4.36 -1.48 7.03
C LEU A 103 -5.14 -0.19 7.32
N VAL A 104 -4.60 0.66 8.19
CA VAL A 104 -5.20 1.96 8.53
C VAL A 104 -5.18 2.89 7.32
N SER A 105 -4.06 2.99 6.62
CA SER A 105 -3.92 3.81 5.42
C SER A 105 -4.88 3.43 4.30
N LYS A 106 -5.28 2.17 4.22
CA LYS A 106 -6.28 1.71 3.26
C LYS A 106 -7.69 2.19 3.59
N VAL A 107 -8.11 2.12 4.86
CA VAL A 107 -9.50 2.40 5.26
C VAL A 107 -9.73 3.84 5.68
N PHE A 108 -8.79 4.47 6.37
CA PHE A 108 -9.00 5.81 6.95
C PHE A 108 -9.31 6.87 5.91
N PRO A 109 -8.50 7.08 4.84
CA PRO A 109 -8.84 8.07 3.83
C PRO A 109 -10.09 7.70 3.03
N ALA A 110 -10.36 6.42 2.79
CA ALA A 110 -11.57 5.98 2.11
C ALA A 110 -12.83 6.33 2.91
N MET A 111 -12.77 6.17 4.23
CA MET A 111 -13.83 6.56 5.16
C MET A 111 -14.08 8.07 5.14
N GLU A 112 -13.05 8.90 5.29
CA GLU A 112 -13.17 10.37 5.26
C GLU A 112 -13.72 10.89 3.91
N VAL A 113 -13.30 10.24 2.81
CA VAL A 113 -13.81 10.55 1.47
C VAL A 113 -15.28 10.17 1.33
N LEU A 114 -15.72 9.04 1.91
CA LEU A 114 -17.13 8.61 1.87
C LEU A 114 -18.07 9.70 2.42
N PHE A 115 -17.66 10.43 3.46
CA PHE A 115 -18.50 11.44 4.09
C PHE A 115 -18.43 12.81 3.40
N LYS A 116 -17.28 13.22 2.90
CA LYS A 116 -17.14 14.55 2.27
C LYS A 116 -17.31 14.52 0.74
N SER A 117 -16.86 13.46 0.09
CA SER A 117 -16.83 13.32 -1.37
C SER A 117 -17.33 11.95 -1.80
N PRO A 118 -18.60 11.56 -1.46
CA PRO A 118 -19.10 10.18 -1.56
C PRO A 118 -19.01 9.60 -2.98
N ALA A 119 -19.12 10.42 -4.01
CA ALA A 119 -18.99 9.98 -5.39
C ALA A 119 -17.60 9.38 -5.70
N LEU A 120 -16.55 9.80 -4.98
CA LEU A 120 -15.20 9.26 -5.14
C LEU A 120 -15.06 7.86 -4.51
N ALA A 121 -15.81 7.56 -3.46
CA ALA A 121 -15.85 6.27 -2.79
C ALA A 121 -16.94 5.33 -3.31
N ALA A 122 -17.73 5.74 -4.32
CA ALA A 122 -18.93 5.02 -4.77
C ALA A 122 -18.69 3.56 -5.21
N ASN A 123 -17.47 3.22 -5.66
CA ASN A 123 -17.09 1.87 -6.08
C ASN A 123 -16.30 1.10 -5.00
N MET A 124 -16.26 1.61 -3.76
CA MET A 124 -15.57 0.99 -2.62
C MET A 124 -16.59 0.56 -1.58
N ASP A 125 -16.53 -0.69 -1.16
CA ASP A 125 -17.27 -1.13 0.03
C ASP A 125 -16.49 -0.75 1.28
N VAL A 126 -16.60 0.52 1.68
CA VAL A 126 -15.85 1.08 2.82
C VAL A 126 -16.26 0.41 4.13
N TYR A 127 -17.52 -0.03 4.27
CA TYR A 127 -17.98 -0.73 5.47
C TYR A 127 -17.37 -2.12 5.60
N ALA A 128 -17.36 -2.92 4.52
CA ALA A 128 -16.70 -4.22 4.51
C ALA A 128 -15.18 -4.09 4.73
N LEU A 129 -14.55 -3.07 4.15
CA LEU A 129 -13.15 -2.76 4.38
C LEU A 129 -12.86 -2.40 5.84
N PHE A 130 -13.72 -1.60 6.46
CA PHE A 130 -13.64 -1.26 7.88
C PHE A 130 -13.71 -2.52 8.75
N ASP A 131 -14.70 -3.38 8.52
CA ASP A 131 -14.88 -4.60 9.30
C ASP A 131 -13.66 -5.53 9.21
N ASP A 132 -13.10 -5.71 8.01
CA ASP A 132 -11.87 -6.50 7.80
C ASP A 132 -10.68 -5.92 8.60
N VAL A 133 -10.49 -4.61 8.55
CA VAL A 133 -9.42 -3.93 9.29
C VAL A 133 -9.63 -4.03 10.79
N MET A 134 -10.86 -3.91 11.29
CA MET A 134 -11.18 -4.03 12.72
C MET A 134 -10.87 -5.43 13.27
N VAL A 135 -11.08 -6.50 12.49
CA VAL A 135 -10.69 -7.87 12.88
C VAL A 135 -9.17 -7.92 13.06
N LYS A 136 -8.40 -7.40 12.11
CA LYS A 136 -6.93 -7.43 12.15
C LYS A 136 -6.34 -6.55 13.25
N LEU A 137 -6.90 -5.37 13.50
CA LEU A 137 -6.49 -4.50 14.61
C LEU A 137 -6.74 -5.16 15.97
N ARG A 138 -7.83 -5.93 16.12
CA ARG A 138 -8.10 -6.67 17.36
C ARG A 138 -7.01 -7.70 17.67
N GLU A 139 -6.47 -8.37 16.66
CA GLU A 139 -5.39 -9.34 16.81
C GLU A 139 -4.04 -8.69 17.17
N ARG A 140 -3.90 -7.39 16.89
CA ARG A 140 -2.64 -6.64 17.06
C ARG A 140 -2.63 -5.74 18.28
N GLN A 141 -3.79 -5.52 18.91
CA GLN A 141 -3.85 -4.69 20.10
C GLN A 141 -3.23 -5.42 21.30
N THR A 142 -2.21 -4.82 21.90
CA THR A 142 -1.50 -5.33 23.06
C THR A 142 -2.26 -5.05 24.37
N LEU A 143 -1.77 -5.58 25.49
CA LEU A 143 -2.42 -5.37 26.80
C LEU A 143 -2.36 -3.92 27.27
N ASP A 144 -1.28 -3.22 26.95
CA ASP A 144 -1.08 -1.78 27.20
C ASP A 144 -1.88 -0.87 26.27
N GLY A 145 -2.52 -1.44 25.24
CA GLY A 145 -3.46 -0.74 24.36
C GLY A 145 -2.88 -0.26 23.05
N GLY A 146 -1.55 -0.31 22.86
CA GLY A 146 -0.91 -0.02 21.59
C GLY A 146 -1.14 -1.14 20.56
N PHE A 147 -0.67 -0.94 19.32
CA PHE A 147 -0.79 -1.90 18.24
C PHE A 147 0.59 -2.34 17.74
N THR A 148 0.76 -3.64 17.54
CA THR A 148 1.97 -4.19 16.89
C THR A 148 1.89 -3.98 15.39
N THR A 149 3.03 -3.79 14.74
CA THR A 149 3.10 -3.65 13.27
C THR A 149 2.60 -4.91 12.56
N TRP A 150 2.94 -6.08 13.08
CA TRP A 150 2.50 -7.38 12.58
C TRP A 150 1.88 -8.23 13.70
N SER A 151 0.97 -9.14 13.34
CA SER A 151 0.37 -10.10 14.28
C SER A 151 1.38 -11.22 14.62
N VAL A 152 2.39 -10.87 15.45
CA VAL A 152 3.43 -11.79 15.90
C VAL A 152 3.35 -11.92 17.42
N PRO A 153 3.28 -13.17 17.96
CA PRO A 153 3.20 -13.37 19.41
C PRO A 153 4.38 -12.74 20.15
N GLY A 154 4.09 -11.93 21.17
CA GLY A 154 5.10 -11.27 22.00
C GLY A 154 5.73 -10.02 21.37
N ALA A 155 5.30 -9.60 20.20
CA ALA A 155 5.74 -8.34 19.61
C ALA A 155 5.32 -7.15 20.48
N LYS A 156 6.16 -6.11 20.50
CA LYS A 156 5.86 -4.84 21.18
C LYS A 156 5.05 -3.93 20.24
N PRO A 157 4.22 -3.05 20.80
CA PRO A 157 3.52 -2.06 19.99
C PRO A 157 4.51 -1.08 19.37
N ASP A 158 4.22 -0.68 18.13
CA ASP A 158 4.88 0.46 17.50
C ASP A 158 4.18 1.75 17.91
N ALA A 159 4.94 2.78 18.24
CA ALA A 159 4.38 4.03 18.76
C ALA A 159 3.63 4.82 17.68
N TYR A 160 4.18 4.91 16.47
CA TYR A 160 3.53 5.61 15.35
C TYR A 160 2.28 4.86 14.89
N ASP A 161 2.40 3.55 14.61
CA ASP A 161 1.27 2.69 14.20
C ASP A 161 0.12 2.79 15.19
N SER A 162 0.44 2.80 16.51
CA SER A 162 -0.55 2.84 17.59
C SER A 162 -1.30 4.18 17.63
N VAL A 163 -0.58 5.31 17.52
CA VAL A 163 -1.20 6.63 17.52
C VAL A 163 -2.00 6.85 16.23
N TYR A 164 -1.50 6.38 15.09
CA TYR A 164 -2.20 6.46 13.82
C TYR A 164 -3.49 5.62 13.81
N ALA A 165 -3.43 4.40 14.32
CA ALA A 165 -4.61 3.55 14.50
C ALA A 165 -5.63 4.18 15.47
N ALA A 166 -5.17 4.79 16.58
CA ALA A 166 -6.05 5.51 17.50
C ALA A 166 -6.73 6.71 16.83
N HIS A 167 -6.01 7.47 15.98
CA HIS A 167 -6.59 8.56 15.18
C HIS A 167 -7.73 8.06 14.29
N PHE A 168 -7.47 6.98 13.53
CA PHE A 168 -8.48 6.32 12.71
C PHE A 168 -9.70 5.89 13.55
N LEU A 169 -9.50 5.23 14.71
CA LEU A 169 -10.59 4.77 15.56
C LEU A 169 -11.45 5.94 16.12
N VAL A 170 -10.82 7.06 16.47
CA VAL A 170 -11.54 8.27 16.91
C VAL A 170 -12.41 8.82 15.77
N LYS A 171 -11.85 8.94 14.57
CA LYS A 171 -12.56 9.43 13.38
C LYS A 171 -13.67 8.47 12.94
N ALA A 172 -13.42 7.16 13.01
CA ALA A 172 -14.43 6.15 12.71
C ALA A 172 -15.64 6.27 13.65
N ARG A 173 -15.41 6.50 14.95
CA ARG A 173 -16.49 6.74 15.90
C ARG A 173 -17.24 8.03 15.63
N GLU A 174 -16.57 9.11 15.21
CA GLU A 174 -17.23 10.37 14.81
C GLU A 174 -18.19 10.18 13.63
N HIS A 175 -17.90 9.21 12.77
CA HIS A 175 -18.71 8.85 11.61
C HIS A 175 -19.67 7.67 11.87
N ASP A 176 -19.95 7.36 13.13
CA ASP A 176 -20.89 6.32 13.55
C ASP A 176 -20.53 4.89 13.09
N PHE A 177 -19.25 4.62 12.78
CA PHE A 177 -18.78 3.26 12.58
C PHE A 177 -18.74 2.48 13.92
N ASN A 178 -18.96 1.18 13.86
CA ASN A 178 -19.02 0.32 15.03
C ASN A 178 -17.62 0.04 15.62
N VAL A 179 -17.04 1.03 16.30
CA VAL A 179 -15.76 0.90 17.00
C VAL A 179 -15.99 0.31 18.39
N PRO A 180 -15.37 -0.85 18.74
CA PRO A 180 -15.48 -1.41 20.08
C PRO A 180 -14.94 -0.45 21.15
N GLU A 181 -15.80 -0.10 22.13
CA GLU A 181 -15.46 0.90 23.16
C GLU A 181 -14.19 0.56 23.92
N ASN A 182 -14.02 -0.72 24.31
CA ASN A 182 -12.83 -1.16 25.04
C ASN A 182 -11.55 -1.04 24.20
N MET A 183 -11.60 -1.28 22.88
CA MET A 183 -10.47 -1.13 21.99
C MET A 183 -10.05 0.35 21.91
N LEU A 184 -11.00 1.24 21.70
CA LEU A 184 -10.74 2.67 21.63
C LEU A 184 -10.23 3.22 22.96
N LYS A 185 -10.85 2.82 24.09
CA LYS A 185 -10.40 3.24 25.43
C LYS A 185 -8.95 2.86 25.69
N LYS A 186 -8.55 1.63 25.37
CA LYS A 186 -7.18 1.15 25.51
C LYS A 186 -6.21 1.91 24.58
N ALA A 187 -6.59 2.13 23.31
CA ALA A 187 -5.79 2.90 22.37
C ALA A 187 -5.55 4.34 22.84
N LEU A 188 -6.59 4.98 23.38
CA LEU A 188 -6.46 6.33 23.98
C LEU A 188 -5.60 6.31 25.25
N SER A 189 -5.64 5.25 26.08
CA SER A 189 -4.74 5.12 27.23
C SER A 189 -3.28 5.00 26.80
N TYR A 190 -2.99 4.26 25.72
CA TYR A 190 -1.65 4.20 25.14
C TYR A 190 -1.22 5.58 24.58
N CYS A 191 -2.14 6.32 23.95
CA CYS A 191 -1.84 7.70 23.53
C CYS A 191 -1.52 8.62 24.72
N GLU A 192 -2.11 8.43 25.93
CA GLU A 192 -1.75 9.21 27.13
C GLU A 192 -0.29 8.97 27.54
N GLU A 193 0.16 7.71 27.46
CA GLU A 193 1.56 7.37 27.73
C GLU A 193 2.49 8.04 26.71
N GLN A 194 2.16 7.94 25.40
CA GLN A 194 2.98 8.55 24.35
C GLN A 194 2.99 10.08 24.42
N ALA A 195 1.87 10.74 24.74
CA ALA A 195 1.80 12.19 24.91
C ALA A 195 2.61 12.69 26.11
N GLY A 196 2.77 11.85 27.14
CA GLY A 196 3.59 12.14 28.33
C GLY A 196 5.10 11.92 28.14
N ARG A 197 5.51 11.28 27.04
CA ARG A 197 6.91 10.98 26.72
C ARG A 197 7.64 12.23 26.23
N SER A 198 8.91 12.37 26.59
CA SER A 198 9.78 13.39 25.98
C SER A 198 10.11 13.01 24.53
N PRO A 199 10.07 13.97 23.58
CA PRO A 199 10.50 13.72 22.21
C PRO A 199 11.97 13.30 22.12
N GLU A 200 12.29 12.35 21.23
CA GLU A 200 13.66 11.88 20.99
C GLU A 200 14.46 12.83 20.09
N GLY A 201 13.81 13.77 19.43
CA GLY A 201 14.41 14.77 18.55
C GLY A 201 13.39 15.84 18.14
N PRO A 202 13.83 16.90 17.42
CA PRO A 202 12.93 17.96 16.97
C PRO A 202 11.89 17.47 15.95
N GLU A 203 12.18 16.37 15.25
CA GLU A 203 11.30 15.75 14.25
C GLU A 203 10.43 14.63 14.83
N ASP A 204 10.66 14.23 16.10
CA ASP A 204 9.79 13.24 16.76
C ASP A 204 8.41 13.86 17.04
N MET A 205 7.49 13.57 16.15
CA MET A 205 6.14 14.10 16.23
C MET A 205 5.19 13.26 17.09
N VAL A 206 5.58 12.02 17.46
CA VAL A 206 4.66 11.06 18.11
C VAL A 206 4.01 11.61 19.38
N PRO A 207 4.74 12.27 20.33
CA PRO A 207 4.10 12.83 21.51
C PRO A 207 3.06 13.93 21.20
N ALA A 208 3.36 14.80 20.24
CA ALA A 208 2.45 15.85 19.82
C ALA A 208 1.24 15.30 19.05
N TYR A 209 1.46 14.27 18.21
CA TYR A 209 0.40 13.56 17.52
C TYR A 209 -0.54 12.83 18.49
N ALA A 210 0.02 12.14 19.50
CA ALA A 210 -0.77 11.50 20.55
C ALA A 210 -1.61 12.52 21.34
N ALA A 211 -1.05 13.68 21.69
CA ALA A 211 -1.80 14.76 22.32
C ALA A 211 -2.95 15.28 21.44
N TYR A 212 -2.72 15.39 20.13
CA TYR A 212 -3.78 15.75 19.16
C TYR A 212 -4.89 14.70 19.12
N VAL A 213 -4.56 13.41 19.04
CA VAL A 213 -5.56 12.32 19.01
C VAL A 213 -6.39 12.29 20.28
N LEU A 214 -5.77 12.51 21.44
CA LEU A 214 -6.47 12.63 22.72
C LEU A 214 -7.43 13.82 22.73
N THR A 215 -6.98 14.98 22.24
CA THR A 215 -7.81 16.18 22.16
C THR A 215 -9.00 15.95 21.23
N LEU A 216 -8.76 15.34 20.07
CA LEU A 216 -9.79 14.96 19.12
C LEU A 216 -10.80 13.98 19.75
N GLY A 217 -10.32 13.05 20.58
CA GLY A 217 -11.15 12.12 21.36
C GLY A 217 -11.89 12.76 22.54
N GLY A 218 -11.82 14.08 22.71
CA GLY A 218 -12.56 14.84 23.72
C GLY A 218 -11.84 14.99 25.08
N LYS A 219 -10.54 14.63 25.17
CA LYS A 219 -9.75 14.83 26.40
C LYS A 219 -9.13 16.23 26.46
N VAL A 220 -9.04 16.78 27.67
CA VAL A 220 -8.32 18.03 27.92
C VAL A 220 -6.82 17.73 28.02
N THR A 221 -6.05 18.20 27.06
CA THR A 221 -4.62 17.87 26.89
C THR A 221 -3.66 19.04 27.19
N THR A 222 -4.16 20.11 27.79
CA THR A 222 -3.39 21.34 28.03
C THR A 222 -2.06 21.07 28.71
N ASN A 223 -2.02 20.18 29.71
CA ASN A 223 -0.78 19.86 30.44
C ASN A 223 0.26 19.17 29.53
N TYR A 224 -0.15 18.23 28.69
CA TYR A 224 0.75 17.58 27.72
C TYR A 224 1.35 18.59 26.75
N LEU A 225 0.50 19.47 26.20
CA LEU A 225 0.93 20.50 25.25
C LEU A 225 1.90 21.52 25.89
N LEU A 226 1.67 21.94 27.14
CA LEU A 226 2.57 22.84 27.87
C LEU A 226 3.92 22.17 28.13
N ASN A 227 3.93 20.94 28.62
CA ASN A 227 5.16 20.18 28.85
C ASN A 227 5.98 19.98 27.58
N LEU A 228 5.31 19.64 26.45
CA LEU A 228 5.97 19.54 25.15
C LEU A 228 6.54 20.87 24.69
N GLU A 229 5.79 21.97 24.84
CA GLU A 229 6.25 23.31 24.48
C GLU A 229 7.48 23.74 25.29
N GLU A 230 7.48 23.49 26.61
CA GLU A 230 8.63 23.75 27.48
C GLU A 230 9.85 22.90 27.10
N TYR A 231 9.63 21.60 26.87
CA TYR A 231 10.70 20.69 26.45
C TYR A 231 11.33 21.13 25.13
N TYR A 232 10.52 21.44 24.13
CA TYR A 232 10.99 21.89 22.82
C TYR A 232 11.74 23.24 22.93
N LYS A 233 11.24 24.19 23.70
CA LYS A 233 11.93 25.47 23.93
C LYS A 233 13.30 25.32 24.61
N ALA A 234 13.39 24.38 25.53
CA ALA A 234 14.63 24.14 26.28
C ALA A 234 15.69 23.43 25.42
N ASN A 235 15.27 22.54 24.49
CA ASN A 235 16.21 21.66 23.79
C ASN A 235 16.44 22.04 22.33
N TYR A 236 15.47 22.70 21.66
CA TYR A 236 15.50 22.91 20.21
C TYR A 236 15.26 24.35 19.76
N GLU A 237 15.34 25.30 20.69
CA GLU A 237 15.13 26.75 20.43
C GLU A 237 13.83 27.02 19.65
N LYS A 238 13.99 27.59 18.41
CA LYS A 238 12.85 27.91 17.53
C LYS A 238 12.63 26.91 16.41
N SER A 239 13.53 25.96 16.19
CA SER A 239 13.47 25.02 15.05
C SER A 239 12.25 24.11 15.10
N TRP A 240 11.86 23.66 16.29
CA TRP A 240 10.69 22.79 16.50
C TRP A 240 9.37 23.35 15.95
N ARG A 241 9.23 24.70 15.91
CA ARG A 241 8.00 25.34 15.40
C ARG A 241 7.77 25.09 13.90
N LYS A 242 8.81 24.63 13.22
CA LYS A 242 8.78 24.31 11.79
C LYS A 242 8.50 22.83 11.53
N SER A 243 8.40 22.00 12.58
CA SER A 243 8.15 20.58 12.50
C SER A 243 6.65 20.24 12.41
N LEU A 244 6.34 19.02 11.98
CA LEU A 244 4.96 18.49 11.97
C LEU A 244 4.38 18.40 13.40
N GLY A 245 5.22 18.16 14.42
CA GLY A 245 4.79 18.16 15.81
C GLY A 245 4.13 19.48 16.22
N ALA A 246 4.70 20.62 15.78
CA ALA A 246 4.09 21.94 16.04
C ALA A 246 2.72 22.11 15.35
N SER A 247 2.53 21.50 14.15
CA SER A 247 1.24 21.52 13.45
C SER A 247 0.18 20.71 14.21
N PHE A 248 0.53 19.55 14.78
CA PHE A 248 -0.37 18.80 15.65
C PHE A 248 -0.71 19.58 16.93
N MET A 249 0.26 20.25 17.55
CA MET A 249 0.00 21.11 18.71
C MET A 249 -0.92 22.28 18.34
N ALA A 250 -0.74 22.90 17.17
CA ALA A 250 -1.62 23.97 16.69
C ALA A 250 -3.07 23.49 16.55
N ALA A 251 -3.28 22.32 15.95
CA ALA A 251 -4.60 21.69 15.82
C ALA A 251 -5.22 21.35 17.19
N SER A 252 -4.40 20.85 18.12
CA SER A 252 -4.84 20.59 19.51
C SER A 252 -5.30 21.87 20.23
N TYR A 253 -4.52 22.95 20.14
CA TYR A 253 -4.92 24.24 20.72
C TYR A 253 -6.19 24.79 20.06
N LYS A 254 -6.37 24.59 18.74
CA LYS A 254 -7.59 24.98 18.05
C LYS A 254 -8.82 24.23 18.58
N LEU A 255 -8.71 22.92 18.79
CA LEU A 255 -9.76 22.08 19.38
C LEU A 255 -10.05 22.47 20.84
N LEU A 256 -9.04 22.89 21.60
CA LEU A 256 -9.18 23.40 22.97
C LEU A 256 -9.64 24.87 23.03
N GLN A 257 -9.95 25.50 21.89
CA GLN A 257 -10.39 26.88 21.77
C GLN A 257 -9.36 27.94 22.22
N ASP A 258 -8.07 27.60 22.31
CA ASP A 258 -6.97 28.56 22.51
C ASP A 258 -6.50 29.10 21.14
N GLU A 259 -7.27 30.02 20.57
CA GLU A 259 -7.02 30.58 19.24
C GLU A 259 -5.66 31.28 19.12
N ASN A 260 -5.18 31.92 20.21
CA ASN A 260 -3.89 32.64 20.20
C ASN A 260 -2.72 31.68 20.03
N LYS A 261 -2.68 30.60 20.81
CA LYS A 261 -1.63 29.58 20.69
C LYS A 261 -1.77 28.80 19.40
N ALA A 262 -2.99 28.43 19.01
CA ALA A 262 -3.26 27.73 17.76
C ALA A 262 -2.68 28.49 16.57
N ARG A 263 -3.07 29.76 16.37
CA ARG A 263 -2.56 30.59 15.27
C ARG A 263 -1.09 30.96 15.42
N GLY A 264 -0.58 31.05 16.65
CA GLY A 264 0.84 31.29 16.91
C GLY A 264 1.76 30.18 16.42
N LEU A 265 1.26 28.95 16.28
CA LEU A 265 1.99 27.79 15.73
C LEU A 265 1.60 27.47 14.29
N ALA A 266 0.33 27.65 13.94
CA ALA A 266 -0.16 27.38 12.58
C ALA A 266 0.59 28.21 11.53
N GLY A 267 0.87 27.61 10.39
CA GLY A 267 1.55 28.27 9.26
C GLY A 267 3.06 28.50 9.44
N GLN A 268 3.66 28.03 10.53
CA GLN A 268 5.12 28.07 10.71
C GLN A 268 5.83 26.84 10.13
N TYR A 269 5.10 25.79 9.76
CA TYR A 269 5.66 24.59 9.15
C TYR A 269 6.43 24.91 7.87
N LEU A 270 7.60 24.30 7.73
CA LEU A 270 8.37 24.35 6.49
C LEU A 270 8.31 22.98 5.84
N PRO A 271 7.91 22.89 4.54
CA PRO A 271 7.91 21.63 3.83
C PRO A 271 9.27 20.92 3.92
N SER A 272 9.22 19.67 4.36
CA SER A 272 10.42 18.85 4.59
C SER A 272 10.88 18.12 3.33
N GLY A 273 10.00 18.01 2.33
CA GLY A 273 10.15 17.14 1.18
C GLY A 273 9.76 15.68 1.46
N ASN A 274 9.37 15.37 2.70
CA ASN A 274 8.73 14.10 3.05
C ASN A 274 7.22 14.25 2.83
N LEU A 275 6.68 13.53 1.85
CA LEU A 275 5.28 13.66 1.46
C LEU A 275 4.30 13.36 2.60
N ALA A 276 4.60 12.38 3.46
CA ALA A 276 3.71 12.04 4.58
C ALA A 276 3.58 13.22 5.55
N ALA A 277 4.71 13.81 5.96
CA ALA A 277 4.72 14.96 6.85
C ALA A 277 4.10 16.21 6.20
N ASP A 278 4.46 16.47 4.95
CA ASP A 278 3.95 17.62 4.20
C ASP A 278 2.43 17.51 3.98
N ALA A 279 1.93 16.33 3.64
CA ALA A 279 0.50 16.06 3.47
C ALA A 279 -0.28 16.10 4.78
N ALA A 280 0.28 15.56 5.88
CA ALA A 280 -0.33 15.65 7.19
C ALA A 280 -0.49 17.11 7.64
N ASN A 281 0.55 17.95 7.42
CA ASN A 281 0.44 19.39 7.69
C ASN A 281 -0.66 20.05 6.83
N VAL A 282 -0.72 19.75 5.52
CA VAL A 282 -1.77 20.29 4.65
C VAL A 282 -3.16 19.86 5.12
N TYR A 283 -3.32 18.60 5.52
CA TYR A 283 -4.57 18.09 6.09
C TYR A 283 -4.99 18.88 7.33
N LEU A 284 -4.08 19.07 8.29
CA LEU A 284 -4.34 19.83 9.52
C LEU A 284 -4.69 21.30 9.22
N MET A 285 -3.94 21.94 8.33
CA MET A 285 -4.18 23.32 7.94
C MET A 285 -5.53 23.50 7.23
N ALA A 286 -5.86 22.62 6.29
CA ALA A 286 -7.14 22.67 5.56
C ALA A 286 -8.34 22.40 6.48
N THR A 287 -8.16 21.57 7.51
CA THR A 287 -9.21 21.17 8.45
C THR A 287 -9.46 22.23 9.52
N TYR A 288 -8.41 22.75 10.12
CA TYR A 288 -8.53 23.62 11.32
C TYR A 288 -8.28 25.10 11.05
N PHE A 289 -7.60 25.44 9.96
CA PHE A 289 -7.25 26.81 9.57
C PHE A 289 -7.54 27.08 8.09
N PRO A 290 -8.81 26.88 7.63
CA PRO A 290 -9.15 26.97 6.22
C PRO A 290 -8.85 28.35 5.63
N ASP A 291 -9.00 29.44 6.39
CA ASP A 291 -8.66 30.80 5.97
C ASP A 291 -7.18 30.99 5.65
N MET A 292 -6.29 30.36 6.46
CA MET A 292 -4.84 30.38 6.19
C MET A 292 -4.49 29.50 4.98
N SER A 293 -5.12 28.34 4.86
CA SER A 293 -4.94 27.43 3.73
C SER A 293 -5.39 28.05 2.40
N GLU A 294 -6.50 28.81 2.39
CA GLU A 294 -7.00 29.55 1.24
C GLU A 294 -6.03 30.63 0.76
N ASN A 295 -5.42 31.37 1.69
CA ASN A 295 -4.44 32.39 1.37
C ASN A 295 -3.16 31.83 0.72
N LEU A 296 -2.78 30.59 1.01
CA LEU A 296 -1.68 29.89 0.36
C LEU A 296 -2.05 29.38 -1.05
N GLY A 297 -3.36 29.18 -1.31
CA GLY A 297 -3.90 28.85 -2.63
C GLY A 297 -3.19 27.66 -3.29
N LYS A 298 -2.73 27.81 -4.54
CA LYS A 298 -2.07 26.75 -5.31
C LYS A 298 -0.81 26.20 -4.64
N LYS A 299 -0.08 27.00 -3.87
CA LYS A 299 1.16 26.56 -3.20
C LYS A 299 0.91 25.39 -2.24
N THR A 300 -0.28 25.32 -1.64
CA THR A 300 -0.66 24.20 -0.76
C THR A 300 -0.71 22.88 -1.52
N VAL A 301 -1.21 22.88 -2.77
CA VAL A 301 -1.27 21.67 -3.61
C VAL A 301 0.08 21.38 -4.26
N GLU A 302 0.86 22.40 -4.62
CA GLU A 302 2.18 22.24 -5.24
C GLU A 302 3.15 21.43 -4.38
N VAL A 303 3.07 21.54 -3.04
CA VAL A 303 3.87 20.76 -2.11
C VAL A 303 3.63 19.26 -2.27
N LEU A 304 2.39 18.86 -2.57
CA LEU A 304 2.02 17.47 -2.78
C LEU A 304 2.34 16.98 -4.20
N LEU A 305 2.25 17.86 -5.19
CA LEU A 305 2.35 17.50 -6.61
C LEU A 305 3.70 16.92 -7.00
N LYS A 306 4.80 17.48 -6.51
CA LYS A 306 6.15 17.06 -6.91
C LYS A 306 6.43 15.59 -6.56
N PRO A 307 6.26 15.12 -5.31
CA PRO A 307 6.44 13.71 -4.99
C PRO A 307 5.38 12.82 -5.65
N LEU A 308 4.13 13.26 -5.76
CA LEU A 308 3.08 12.48 -6.43
C LEU A 308 3.39 12.29 -7.92
N SER A 309 3.89 13.31 -8.61
CA SER A 309 4.24 13.22 -10.04
C SER A 309 5.48 12.38 -10.31
N SER A 310 6.42 12.29 -9.36
CA SER A 310 7.58 11.41 -9.47
C SER A 310 7.27 9.96 -9.12
N GLY A 311 6.08 9.67 -8.54
CA GLY A 311 5.73 8.35 -8.03
C GLY A 311 6.44 7.98 -6.73
N ASP A 312 6.99 8.97 -6.03
CA ASP A 312 7.68 8.81 -4.76
C ASP A 312 6.70 8.96 -3.60
N PHE A 313 5.89 7.93 -3.39
CA PHE A 313 4.92 7.88 -2.30
C PHE A 313 4.75 6.46 -1.77
N THR A 314 4.39 6.38 -0.51
CA THR A 314 4.17 5.17 0.30
C THR A 314 2.71 5.13 0.76
N THR A 315 2.31 4.12 1.51
CA THR A 315 0.91 3.97 1.97
C THR A 315 0.49 5.09 2.91
N ASP A 316 1.30 5.43 3.90
CA ASP A 316 1.03 6.53 4.84
C ASP A 316 0.97 7.89 4.13
N SER A 317 1.92 8.16 3.24
CA SER A 317 1.94 9.42 2.50
C SER A 317 0.79 9.55 1.50
N ALA A 318 0.39 8.46 0.85
CA ALA A 318 -0.79 8.41 -0.01
C ALA A 318 -2.08 8.62 0.78
N ALA A 319 -2.14 8.05 2.00
CA ALA A 319 -3.28 8.24 2.90
C ALA A 319 -3.41 9.70 3.34
N PHE A 320 -2.35 10.31 3.88
CA PHE A 320 -2.38 11.71 4.27
C PHE A 320 -2.57 12.66 3.09
N ALA A 321 -2.00 12.37 1.92
CA ALA A 321 -2.27 13.15 0.70
C ALA A 321 -3.74 13.07 0.28
N THR A 322 -4.38 11.90 0.40
CA THR A 322 -5.81 11.75 0.15
C THR A 322 -6.65 12.56 1.14
N LEU A 323 -6.34 12.49 2.45
CA LEU A 323 -6.99 13.28 3.49
C LEU A 323 -6.84 14.79 3.22
N ALA A 324 -5.63 15.23 2.87
CA ALA A 324 -5.34 16.63 2.54
C ALA A 324 -6.13 17.11 1.30
N LEU A 325 -6.09 16.36 0.21
CA LEU A 325 -6.84 16.67 -1.01
C LEU A 325 -8.35 16.69 -0.78
N ASN A 326 -8.87 15.76 0.04
CA ASN A 326 -10.26 15.74 0.43
C ASN A 326 -10.63 16.94 1.31
N ALA A 327 -9.77 17.34 2.26
CA ALA A 327 -9.98 18.52 3.09
C ALA A 327 -10.00 19.82 2.25
N LEU A 328 -9.11 19.93 1.25
CA LEU A 328 -9.03 21.06 0.32
C LEU A 328 -10.12 21.06 -0.76
N SER A 329 -10.87 19.97 -0.92
CA SER A 329 -11.78 19.81 -2.05
C SER A 329 -12.87 20.88 -2.09
N ARG A 330 -13.11 21.39 -3.30
CA ARG A 330 -14.21 22.30 -3.67
C ARG A 330 -14.84 21.80 -4.96
N GLU A 331 -16.09 22.18 -5.18
CA GLU A 331 -16.76 21.92 -6.45
C GLU A 331 -16.12 22.73 -7.57
N GLU A 332 -15.71 22.04 -8.62
CA GLU A 332 -15.16 22.62 -9.85
C GLU A 332 -15.94 22.10 -11.05
N SER A 333 -16.00 22.92 -12.10
CA SER A 333 -16.67 22.53 -13.34
C SER A 333 -15.69 21.92 -14.32
N ASP A 334 -15.92 20.67 -14.73
CA ASP A 334 -15.08 19.89 -15.65
C ASP A 334 -15.58 19.92 -17.11
N LYS A 335 -16.49 20.83 -17.45
CA LYS A 335 -17.13 20.90 -18.78
C LYS A 335 -16.17 21.13 -19.92
N ASP A 336 -15.01 21.74 -19.67
CA ASP A 336 -13.98 22.04 -20.68
C ASP A 336 -13.00 20.89 -20.89
N ILE A 337 -13.09 19.80 -20.10
CA ILE A 337 -12.18 18.66 -20.21
C ILE A 337 -12.65 17.73 -21.33
N SER A 338 -11.73 17.43 -22.23
CA SER A 338 -11.98 16.54 -23.37
C SER A 338 -10.84 15.54 -23.57
N PHE A 339 -11.18 14.36 -24.11
CA PHE A 339 -10.24 13.29 -24.39
C PHE A 339 -10.23 12.99 -25.88
N SER A 340 -9.05 12.86 -26.49
CA SER A 340 -8.92 12.64 -27.94
C SER A 340 -9.57 11.32 -28.37
N GLY A 341 -10.64 11.43 -29.15
CA GLY A 341 -11.33 10.28 -29.76
C GLY A 341 -12.12 9.40 -28.77
N MET A 342 -12.28 9.81 -27.50
CA MET A 342 -12.98 9.02 -26.47
C MET A 342 -14.00 9.88 -25.74
N LYS A 343 -15.18 9.29 -25.45
CA LYS A 343 -16.20 9.92 -24.61
C LYS A 343 -15.94 9.51 -23.16
N PRO A 344 -15.74 10.48 -22.25
CA PRO A 344 -15.52 10.16 -20.84
C PRO A 344 -16.80 9.68 -20.15
N ALA A 345 -16.65 8.79 -19.19
CA ALA A 345 -17.60 8.60 -18.10
C ALA A 345 -17.30 9.64 -17.00
N TYR A 346 -18.35 10.02 -16.25
CA TYR A 346 -18.24 10.98 -15.13
C TYR A 346 -18.52 10.25 -13.81
N THR A 347 -17.48 9.65 -13.21
CA THR A 347 -17.59 8.85 -11.98
C THR A 347 -16.36 8.98 -11.07
N PRO A 348 -16.24 10.01 -10.23
CA PRO A 348 -16.94 11.31 -10.24
C PRO A 348 -16.35 12.32 -11.23
N PHE A 349 -15.16 12.08 -11.75
CA PHE A 349 -14.43 12.94 -12.68
C PHE A 349 -14.54 12.42 -14.11
N PRO A 350 -14.38 13.28 -15.12
CA PRO A 350 -14.21 12.85 -16.50
C PRO A 350 -13.08 11.80 -16.59
N THR A 351 -13.42 10.57 -16.97
CA THR A 351 -12.52 9.42 -16.97
C THR A 351 -12.72 8.60 -18.24
N VAL A 352 -11.63 8.15 -18.84
CA VAL A 352 -11.64 7.20 -19.95
C VAL A 352 -10.81 5.96 -19.61
N ASP A 353 -11.30 4.80 -19.99
CA ASP A 353 -10.54 3.56 -19.95
C ASP A 353 -9.65 3.46 -21.19
N PHE A 354 -8.46 2.90 -21.03
CA PHE A 354 -7.55 2.61 -22.13
C PHE A 354 -6.99 1.18 -22.07
N VAL A 355 -6.38 0.75 -23.15
CA VAL A 355 -5.82 -0.60 -23.29
C VAL A 355 -4.39 -0.52 -23.80
N PRO A 356 -3.59 -1.59 -23.73
CA PRO A 356 -2.19 -1.59 -24.19
C PRO A 356 -2.02 -1.08 -25.64
N GLN A 357 -3.02 -1.28 -26.49
CA GLN A 357 -3.01 -0.85 -27.89
C GLN A 357 -3.42 0.62 -28.10
N THR A 358 -3.86 1.31 -27.04
CA THR A 358 -4.27 2.71 -27.12
C THR A 358 -3.08 3.58 -27.51
N LYS A 359 -3.23 4.34 -28.59
CA LYS A 359 -2.21 5.26 -29.10
C LYS A 359 -2.73 6.68 -29.04
N ASN A 360 -1.83 7.64 -28.73
CA ASN A 360 -2.11 9.07 -28.80
C ASN A 360 -3.28 9.56 -27.93
N LEU A 361 -3.56 8.89 -26.79
CA LEU A 361 -4.56 9.38 -25.83
C LEU A 361 -4.06 10.70 -25.20
N THR A 362 -4.85 11.75 -25.41
CA THR A 362 -4.57 13.09 -24.89
C THR A 362 -5.81 13.60 -24.17
N VAL A 363 -5.62 14.17 -22.99
CA VAL A 363 -6.61 15.02 -22.33
C VAL A 363 -6.26 16.48 -22.52
N SER A 364 -7.23 17.33 -22.79
CA SER A 364 -7.06 18.76 -23.01
C SER A 364 -8.20 19.56 -22.38
N SER A 365 -7.89 20.81 -21.99
CA SER A 365 -8.82 21.75 -21.40
C SER A 365 -8.44 23.19 -21.77
N LYS A 366 -9.42 24.09 -21.78
CA LYS A 366 -9.20 25.54 -21.90
C LYS A 366 -8.69 26.17 -20.60
N ARG A 367 -8.85 25.48 -19.47
CA ARG A 367 -8.38 25.89 -18.14
C ARG A 367 -7.36 24.91 -17.62
N PRO A 368 -6.47 25.34 -16.72
CA PRO A 368 -5.57 24.41 -16.05
C PRO A 368 -6.34 23.28 -15.34
N PHE A 369 -5.74 22.10 -15.32
CA PHE A 369 -6.36 20.90 -14.75
C PHE A 369 -5.32 19.96 -14.12
N TYR A 370 -5.79 19.13 -13.21
CA TYR A 370 -5.05 18.02 -12.65
C TYR A 370 -5.44 16.73 -13.38
N TYR A 371 -4.51 15.77 -13.43
CA TYR A 371 -4.77 14.48 -14.05
C TYR A 371 -4.16 13.32 -13.26
N VAL A 372 -4.72 12.15 -13.43
CA VAL A 372 -4.18 10.87 -12.98
C VAL A 372 -4.38 9.80 -14.05
N ALA A 373 -3.28 9.20 -14.50
CA ALA A 373 -3.28 7.97 -15.29
C ALA A 373 -2.90 6.81 -14.37
N ALA A 374 -3.85 5.92 -14.11
CA ALA A 374 -3.67 4.74 -13.27
C ALA A 374 -3.53 3.50 -14.15
N GLN A 375 -2.49 2.70 -13.91
CA GLN A 375 -2.25 1.42 -14.58
C GLN A 375 -1.94 0.38 -13.51
N GLN A 376 -2.84 -0.57 -13.30
CA GLN A 376 -2.73 -1.61 -12.28
C GLN A 376 -3.07 -2.97 -12.87
N GLY A 377 -2.37 -4.01 -12.44
CA GLY A 377 -2.60 -5.37 -12.91
C GLY A 377 -1.35 -6.23 -12.89
N PHE A 378 -1.46 -7.42 -13.44
CA PHE A 378 -0.34 -8.32 -13.65
C PHE A 378 0.27 -8.06 -15.03
N ALA A 379 1.60 -7.82 -15.06
CA ALA A 379 2.31 -7.60 -16.32
C ALA A 379 2.34 -8.88 -17.17
N VAL A 380 2.15 -8.72 -18.48
CA VAL A 380 2.28 -9.82 -19.44
C VAL A 380 3.76 -10.13 -19.66
N GLY A 381 4.10 -11.42 -19.67
CA GLY A 381 5.46 -11.92 -19.90
C GLY A 381 6.28 -12.08 -18.63
N ASP A 382 7.50 -12.59 -18.81
CA ASP A 382 8.40 -12.95 -17.72
C ASP A 382 9.57 -11.98 -17.61
N LYS A 383 9.98 -11.69 -16.37
CA LYS A 383 11.23 -10.95 -16.08
C LYS A 383 12.44 -11.84 -16.30
N LYS A 384 12.97 -11.88 -17.53
CA LYS A 384 14.11 -12.73 -17.90
C LYS A 384 15.43 -12.28 -17.30
N THR A 385 15.54 -11.03 -16.91
CA THR A 385 16.77 -10.43 -16.36
C THR A 385 16.58 -10.02 -14.92
N ALA A 386 17.59 -10.29 -14.08
CA ALA A 386 17.64 -9.74 -12.73
C ALA A 386 17.80 -8.22 -12.77
N ALA A 387 17.24 -7.55 -11.77
CA ALA A 387 17.45 -6.12 -11.53
C ALA A 387 17.69 -5.88 -10.05
N ALA A 388 18.57 -4.93 -9.73
CA ALA A 388 19.01 -4.61 -8.38
C ALA A 388 19.11 -3.08 -8.24
N GLU A 389 18.15 -2.49 -7.53
CA GLU A 389 18.10 -1.06 -7.23
C GLU A 389 18.15 -0.86 -5.70
N GLY A 390 19.37 -0.89 -5.13
CA GLY A 390 19.59 -0.78 -3.69
C GLY A 390 19.35 -2.06 -2.89
N LEU A 391 18.82 -3.11 -3.50
CA LEU A 391 18.57 -4.44 -2.93
C LEU A 391 18.98 -5.50 -3.95
N GLU A 392 19.33 -6.70 -3.48
CA GLU A 392 19.60 -7.88 -4.31
C GLU A 392 18.85 -9.08 -3.75
N VAL A 393 18.28 -9.90 -4.64
CA VAL A 393 17.53 -11.12 -4.28
C VAL A 393 17.83 -12.25 -5.24
N SER A 394 17.87 -13.48 -4.71
CA SER A 394 18.03 -14.70 -5.53
C SER A 394 17.32 -15.88 -4.88
N LYS A 395 17.04 -16.94 -5.66
CA LYS A 395 16.56 -18.21 -5.12
C LYS A 395 17.17 -19.42 -5.83
N ALA A 396 17.20 -20.54 -5.11
CA ALA A 396 17.60 -21.83 -5.62
C ALA A 396 16.77 -22.95 -4.98
N PHE A 397 16.67 -24.09 -5.67
CA PHE A 397 16.01 -25.30 -5.20
C PHE A 397 17.04 -26.35 -4.86
N TYR A 398 16.82 -27.06 -3.77
CA TYR A 398 17.70 -28.14 -3.29
C TYR A 398 16.87 -29.40 -3.03
N ASP A 399 17.44 -30.55 -3.40
CA ASP A 399 16.87 -31.85 -3.06
C ASP A 399 17.12 -32.22 -1.59
N ARG A 400 16.70 -33.43 -1.19
CA ARG A 400 16.87 -33.94 0.18
C ARG A 400 18.33 -34.13 0.60
N ASP A 401 19.24 -34.28 -0.36
CA ASP A 401 20.68 -34.43 -0.13
C ASP A 401 21.41 -33.08 -0.09
N GLY A 402 20.68 -31.97 -0.22
CA GLY A 402 21.21 -30.61 -0.22
C GLY A 402 21.90 -30.22 -1.53
N LYS A 403 21.66 -30.94 -2.62
CA LYS A 403 22.17 -30.62 -3.95
C LYS A 403 21.22 -29.68 -4.67
N GLN A 404 21.78 -28.62 -5.26
CA GLN A 404 20.98 -27.69 -6.09
C GLN A 404 20.46 -28.39 -7.34
N VAL A 405 19.16 -28.21 -7.63
CA VAL A 405 18.47 -28.87 -8.73
C VAL A 405 17.66 -27.89 -9.58
N SER A 406 17.49 -28.22 -10.87
CA SER A 406 16.58 -27.57 -11.82
C SER A 406 15.57 -28.57 -12.42
N THR A 407 15.58 -29.81 -11.92
CA THR A 407 14.65 -30.87 -12.29
C THR A 407 14.15 -31.57 -11.03
N ALA A 408 12.94 -32.13 -11.09
CA ALA A 408 12.34 -32.85 -9.98
C ALA A 408 11.46 -33.99 -10.50
N LYS A 409 10.99 -34.85 -9.59
CA LYS A 409 9.97 -35.85 -9.85
C LYS A 409 8.66 -35.49 -9.16
N LEU A 410 7.58 -35.95 -9.71
CA LEU A 410 6.27 -35.83 -9.08
C LEU A 410 6.28 -36.45 -7.68
N GLY A 411 5.85 -35.70 -6.68
CA GLY A 411 5.86 -36.12 -5.27
C GLY A 411 7.13 -35.77 -4.50
N ASP A 412 8.19 -35.29 -5.16
CA ASP A 412 9.39 -34.83 -4.47
C ASP A 412 9.08 -33.67 -3.51
N GLU A 413 9.86 -33.61 -2.44
CA GLU A 413 9.94 -32.46 -1.56
C GLU A 413 11.28 -31.76 -1.77
N LEU A 414 11.24 -30.48 -2.15
CA LEU A 414 12.41 -29.64 -2.37
C LEU A 414 12.49 -28.55 -1.29
N THR A 415 13.69 -28.14 -0.97
CA THR A 415 13.94 -26.94 -0.15
C THR A 415 14.17 -25.76 -1.09
N VAL A 416 13.40 -24.71 -0.90
CA VAL A 416 13.61 -23.41 -1.55
C VAL A 416 14.47 -22.58 -0.61
N LYS A 417 15.57 -22.04 -1.11
CA LYS A 417 16.43 -21.09 -0.42
C LYS A 417 16.34 -19.75 -1.12
N VAL A 418 15.95 -18.73 -0.39
CA VAL A 418 15.91 -17.33 -0.85
C VAL A 418 17.01 -16.58 -0.12
N ILE A 419 17.85 -15.86 -0.89
CA ILE A 419 18.94 -15.04 -0.37
C ILE A 419 18.64 -13.58 -0.75
N TYR A 420 18.87 -12.66 0.21
CA TYR A 420 18.68 -11.23 0.01
C TYR A 420 19.76 -10.42 0.74
N ARG A 421 20.05 -9.21 0.25
CA ARG A 421 20.91 -8.23 0.91
C ARG A 421 20.64 -6.81 0.43
N GLY A 422 20.92 -5.84 1.27
CA GLY A 422 21.00 -4.43 0.92
C GLY A 422 22.30 -4.09 0.22
N LEU A 423 22.28 -3.21 -0.77
CA LEU A 423 23.47 -2.77 -1.51
C LEU A 423 24.00 -1.41 -1.05
N ARG A 424 23.30 -0.72 -0.15
CA ARG A 424 23.68 0.58 0.43
C ARG A 424 24.35 0.39 1.80
N LYS A 425 24.90 1.46 2.37
CA LYS A 425 25.52 1.41 3.72
C LYS A 425 24.47 1.29 4.82
N GLU A 426 23.35 1.92 4.62
CA GLU A 426 22.22 1.94 5.54
C GLU A 426 21.50 0.60 5.49
N SER A 427 21.04 0.12 6.62
CA SER A 427 20.10 -0.99 6.72
C SER A 427 18.71 -0.53 6.31
N PHE A 428 17.97 -1.38 5.60
CA PHE A 428 16.58 -1.15 5.24
C PHE A 428 15.69 -2.02 6.13
N GLY A 429 14.89 -1.40 6.99
CA GLY A 429 13.75 -2.06 7.61
C GLY A 429 12.60 -2.24 6.62
N ASP A 430 11.62 -3.04 7.01
CA ASP A 430 10.33 -3.21 6.29
C ASP A 430 10.50 -3.53 4.80
N VAL A 431 11.37 -4.48 4.48
CA VAL A 431 11.55 -5.00 3.13
C VAL A 431 10.65 -6.22 2.93
N ALA A 432 9.76 -6.18 1.95
CA ALA A 432 8.98 -7.33 1.53
C ALA A 432 9.74 -8.14 0.47
N ILE A 433 10.00 -9.40 0.77
CA ILE A 433 10.52 -10.39 -0.19
C ILE A 433 9.36 -11.28 -0.60
N VAL A 434 9.00 -11.26 -1.88
CA VAL A 434 7.86 -12.01 -2.44
C VAL A 434 8.39 -13.07 -3.38
N ASP A 435 8.28 -14.33 -2.98
CA ASP A 435 8.62 -15.47 -3.82
C ASP A 435 7.37 -16.11 -4.42
N MET A 436 7.17 -15.90 -5.72
CA MET A 436 6.07 -16.48 -6.48
C MET A 436 6.38 -17.95 -6.80
N LEU A 437 5.42 -18.85 -6.51
CA LEU A 437 5.61 -20.29 -6.73
C LEU A 437 5.34 -20.71 -8.18
N PRO A 438 6.19 -21.58 -8.78
CA PRO A 438 5.85 -22.29 -10.00
C PRO A 438 4.53 -23.05 -9.87
N GLY A 439 3.80 -23.22 -10.97
CA GLY A 439 2.50 -23.91 -10.97
C GLY A 439 2.56 -25.40 -10.59
N CYS A 440 3.75 -25.99 -10.53
CA CYS A 440 3.97 -27.37 -10.06
C CYS A 440 4.27 -27.48 -8.57
N PHE A 441 4.32 -26.38 -7.82
CA PHE A 441 4.69 -26.38 -6.41
C PHE A 441 3.54 -25.98 -5.50
N GLU A 442 3.50 -26.65 -4.35
CA GLU A 442 2.69 -26.32 -3.19
C GLU A 442 3.61 -26.13 -1.98
N ALA A 443 3.49 -25.01 -1.29
CA ALA A 443 4.29 -24.75 -0.10
C ALA A 443 3.86 -25.68 1.05
N VAL A 444 4.83 -26.28 1.73
CA VAL A 444 4.58 -27.10 2.90
C VAL A 444 4.35 -26.20 4.12
N SER A 445 3.19 -26.32 4.74
CA SER A 445 2.82 -25.55 5.93
C SER A 445 3.86 -25.72 7.05
N ASN A 446 4.16 -24.63 7.77
CA ASN A 446 5.09 -24.62 8.91
C ASN A 446 6.53 -25.08 8.58
N SER A 447 6.93 -25.03 7.30
CA SER A 447 8.28 -25.41 6.88
C SER A 447 9.26 -24.22 6.78
N LEU A 448 8.76 -23.00 6.96
CA LEU A 448 9.58 -21.80 6.88
C LEU A 448 10.59 -21.77 8.04
N GLN A 449 11.85 -21.63 7.68
CA GLN A 449 12.97 -21.42 8.60
C GLN A 449 13.58 -20.06 8.32
N THR A 450 13.67 -19.24 9.35
CA THR A 450 14.11 -17.85 9.27
C THR A 450 15.16 -17.56 10.33
N ASP A 451 15.94 -16.54 10.09
CA ASP A 451 16.78 -15.92 11.10
C ASP A 451 16.06 -14.75 11.81
N TRP A 452 16.77 -14.04 12.66
CA TRP A 452 16.24 -12.89 13.42
C TRP A 452 15.90 -11.66 12.55
N ASN A 453 16.34 -11.63 11.28
CA ASN A 453 16.06 -10.53 10.36
C ASN A 453 14.65 -10.59 9.76
N VAL A 454 13.93 -11.69 9.95
CA VAL A 454 12.55 -11.86 9.47
C VAL A 454 11.57 -11.47 10.57
N ALA A 455 10.94 -10.32 10.41
CA ALA A 455 9.96 -9.78 11.36
C ALA A 455 8.61 -10.50 11.28
N ALA A 456 8.18 -10.88 10.07
CA ALA A 456 6.92 -11.58 9.82
C ALA A 456 6.97 -12.34 8.48
N SER A 457 6.04 -13.27 8.29
CA SER A 457 5.89 -14.00 7.04
C SER A 457 4.44 -14.34 6.75
N ASP A 458 4.12 -14.55 5.46
CA ASP A 458 2.81 -14.96 4.97
C ASP A 458 2.99 -16.02 3.89
N ILE A 459 2.46 -17.22 4.12
CA ILE A 459 2.51 -18.34 3.18
C ILE A 459 1.13 -18.49 2.56
N ARG A 460 1.07 -18.29 1.24
CA ARG A 460 -0.15 -18.43 0.44
C ARG A 460 -0.02 -19.60 -0.53
N GLU A 461 -1.12 -19.94 -1.16
CA GLU A 461 -1.16 -21.02 -2.16
C GLU A 461 -0.21 -20.78 -3.34
N ASP A 462 -0.01 -19.52 -3.72
CA ASP A 462 0.73 -19.10 -4.92
C ASP A 462 2.07 -18.41 -4.63
N ARG A 463 2.37 -18.09 -3.36
CA ARG A 463 3.56 -17.33 -2.97
C ARG A 463 3.93 -17.49 -1.51
N VAL A 464 5.20 -17.20 -1.22
CA VAL A 464 5.71 -16.97 0.14
C VAL A 464 6.17 -15.53 0.23
N VAL A 465 5.75 -14.82 1.29
CA VAL A 465 6.18 -13.45 1.57
C VAL A 465 6.93 -13.44 2.90
N ALA A 466 8.11 -12.84 2.93
CA ALA A 466 8.87 -12.56 4.14
C ALA A 466 9.07 -11.06 4.29
N TYR A 467 8.83 -10.53 5.48
CA TYR A 467 9.10 -9.13 5.83
C TYR A 467 10.37 -9.09 6.64
N VAL A 468 11.38 -8.42 6.11
CA VAL A 468 12.76 -8.56 6.57
C VAL A 468 13.43 -7.21 6.78
N THR A 469 14.50 -7.22 7.58
CA THR A 469 15.51 -6.17 7.57
C THR A 469 16.65 -6.61 6.65
N ALA A 470 17.04 -5.76 5.71
CA ALA A 470 18.12 -6.02 4.76
C ALA A 470 19.27 -5.04 4.99
N ASP A 471 20.45 -5.56 5.25
CA ASP A 471 21.72 -4.83 5.33
C ASP A 471 22.71 -5.37 4.29
N ARG A 472 24.00 -5.00 4.40
CA ARG A 472 25.04 -5.46 3.45
C ARG A 472 25.40 -6.92 3.54
N GLU A 473 25.08 -7.57 4.65
CA GLU A 473 25.30 -8.99 4.81
C GLU A 473 24.25 -9.78 4.02
N ALA A 474 24.65 -10.94 3.54
CA ALA A 474 23.71 -11.83 2.86
C ALA A 474 22.91 -12.61 3.91
N HIS A 475 21.63 -12.42 3.91
CA HIS A 475 20.67 -13.14 4.74
C HIS A 475 19.90 -14.15 3.91
N GLU A 476 19.38 -15.18 4.56
CA GLU A 476 18.58 -16.20 3.88
C GLU A 476 17.40 -16.67 4.73
N PHE A 477 16.38 -17.11 4.04
CA PHE A 477 15.35 -17.94 4.62
C PHE A 477 15.08 -19.14 3.72
N THR A 478 14.59 -20.22 4.31
CA THR A 478 14.27 -21.44 3.59
C THR A 478 12.86 -21.91 3.90
N TYR A 479 12.26 -22.59 2.95
CA TYR A 479 10.98 -23.29 3.15
C TYR A 479 10.90 -24.50 2.21
N LYS A 480 9.96 -25.40 2.47
CA LYS A 480 9.79 -26.60 1.66
C LYS A 480 8.61 -26.47 0.71
N VAL A 481 8.74 -27.08 -0.45
CA VAL A 481 7.67 -27.23 -1.43
C VAL A 481 7.51 -28.69 -1.82
N ARG A 482 6.27 -29.09 -2.09
CA ARG A 482 5.93 -30.38 -2.67
C ARG A 482 5.69 -30.22 -4.17
N VAL A 483 6.21 -31.14 -4.96
CA VAL A 483 6.02 -31.18 -6.41
C VAL A 483 4.70 -31.91 -6.72
N ILE A 484 3.73 -31.19 -7.28
CA ILE A 484 2.35 -31.66 -7.44
C ILE A 484 1.90 -31.88 -8.90
N ALA A 485 2.73 -31.51 -9.88
CA ALA A 485 2.38 -31.63 -11.30
C ALA A 485 3.60 -31.89 -12.16
N GLU A 486 3.47 -32.77 -13.18
CA GLU A 486 4.47 -33.04 -14.21
C GLU A 486 4.42 -31.98 -15.33
N GLY A 487 5.58 -31.70 -15.92
CA GLY A 487 5.71 -30.83 -17.08
C GLY A 487 6.91 -29.88 -17.00
N ASP A 488 6.91 -28.91 -17.90
CA ASP A 488 7.87 -27.82 -17.94
C ASP A 488 7.20 -26.56 -17.43
N PHE A 489 7.72 -26.00 -16.31
CA PHE A 489 7.11 -24.86 -15.64
C PHE A 489 8.06 -23.68 -15.58
N ILE A 490 7.50 -22.49 -15.77
CA ILE A 490 8.23 -21.25 -15.50
C ILE A 490 8.43 -21.13 -13.98
N VAL A 491 9.67 -20.82 -13.60
CA VAL A 491 10.03 -20.41 -12.23
C VAL A 491 9.95 -18.88 -12.20
N PRO A 492 8.93 -18.29 -11.57
CA PRO A 492 8.84 -16.84 -11.48
C PRO A 492 10.02 -16.25 -10.71
N PRO A 493 10.40 -14.99 -10.95
CA PRO A 493 11.37 -14.29 -10.14
C PRO A 493 10.96 -14.18 -8.67
N VAL A 494 11.95 -14.05 -7.78
CA VAL A 494 11.73 -13.43 -6.47
C VAL A 494 11.75 -11.94 -6.63
N TYR A 495 10.87 -11.24 -5.93
CA TYR A 495 10.79 -9.78 -5.87
C TYR A 495 11.14 -9.31 -4.47
N GLY A 496 11.92 -8.24 -4.38
CA GLY A 496 12.22 -7.53 -3.15
C GLY A 496 11.87 -6.05 -3.28
N SER A 497 11.24 -5.46 -2.28
CA SER A 497 10.97 -4.02 -2.24
C SER A 497 10.91 -3.51 -0.81
N ALA A 498 11.58 -2.38 -0.54
CA ALA A 498 11.39 -1.67 0.72
C ALA A 498 10.05 -0.92 0.70
N LEU A 499 9.20 -1.18 1.71
CA LEU A 499 7.81 -0.70 1.74
C LEU A 499 7.71 0.83 1.82
N TYR A 500 8.70 1.47 2.46
CA TYR A 500 8.75 2.92 2.67
C TYR A 500 9.85 3.63 1.85
N LEU A 501 10.53 2.90 0.94
CA LEU A 501 11.54 3.44 0.03
C LEU A 501 11.31 2.89 -1.38
N PRO A 502 10.36 3.42 -2.17
CA PRO A 502 9.89 2.86 -3.44
C PRO A 502 10.98 2.62 -4.50
N LEU A 503 12.10 3.36 -4.39
CA LEU A 503 13.27 3.21 -5.26
C LEU A 503 14.23 2.07 -4.84
N VAL A 504 13.99 1.43 -3.69
CA VAL A 504 14.77 0.28 -3.21
C VAL A 504 14.01 -0.98 -3.54
N ARG A 505 14.42 -1.64 -4.61
CA ARG A 505 13.73 -2.84 -5.13
C ARG A 505 14.70 -3.76 -5.88
N ALA A 506 14.31 -5.00 -6.02
CA ALA A 506 15.05 -5.99 -6.79
C ALA A 506 14.10 -7.04 -7.39
N ASN A 507 14.57 -7.73 -8.41
CA ASN A 507 14.02 -9.01 -8.82
C ASN A 507 15.14 -9.94 -9.29
N SER A 508 14.98 -11.25 -9.04
CA SER A 508 15.82 -12.26 -9.68
C SER A 508 15.41 -12.46 -11.15
N ALA A 509 16.19 -13.21 -11.91
CA ALA A 509 15.75 -13.69 -13.22
C ALA A 509 14.69 -14.79 -13.07
N SER A 510 13.78 -14.91 -14.04
CA SER A 510 12.94 -16.10 -14.17
C SER A 510 13.77 -17.29 -14.64
N GLY A 511 13.30 -18.49 -14.31
CA GLY A 511 13.92 -19.76 -14.71
C GLY A 511 12.89 -20.76 -15.26
N MET A 512 13.36 -22.00 -15.41
CA MET A 512 12.52 -23.15 -15.77
C MET A 512 12.83 -24.30 -14.83
N ILE A 513 11.80 -25.06 -14.46
CA ILE A 513 11.94 -26.35 -13.81
C ILE A 513 11.19 -27.42 -14.60
N LYS A 514 11.86 -28.57 -14.79
CA LYS A 514 11.26 -29.72 -15.46
C LYS A 514 10.92 -30.79 -14.42
N VAL A 515 9.67 -31.23 -14.44
CA VAL A 515 9.15 -32.28 -13.57
C VAL A 515 8.82 -33.51 -14.38
N SER A 516 9.40 -34.65 -14.02
CA SER A 516 9.10 -35.98 -14.56
C SER A 516 8.27 -36.82 -13.59
N GLU A 517 7.84 -37.99 -14.07
CA GLU A 517 7.22 -39.02 -13.21
C GLU A 517 8.14 -39.48 -12.10
#